data_be41f19d8af50f8922bef1ca50286e21
#
_entry.id   be41f19d8af50f8922bef1ca50286e21
#
_cell.length_a   1.000
_cell.length_b   1.000
_cell.length_c   1.000
_cell.angle_alpha   90.00
_cell.angle_beta   90.00
_cell.angle_gamma   90.00
#
_symmetry.space_group_name_H-M   'P 1'
#
loop_
_entity.id
_entity.type
_entity.pdbx_description
1 polymer ?
#
loop_
_entity_poly.entity_id
_entity_poly.type
_entity_poly.pdbx_seq_one_letter_code
_entity_poly.pdbx_strand_id
1 'polypeptide(L)'
;MNIYTKGGDKGTTSLVHTKNVSKSDDRIQLVGTIDELTSHLGLVKTMLKDEDTIQFLEKIQRTLITVMAGVADPYKRDYRIDNVKTEYLEDEINRMEGLFQRPKEFILPGKCRLSAEMD
;
A
#
# COMPACT_ATOMS: atom_id res chain seq x y z
N MET A 1 -8.89 11.58 -26.19
CA MET A 1 -7.67 11.81 -25.37
C MET A 1 -6.97 10.48 -25.17
N ASN A 2 -5.68 10.41 -25.45
CA ASN A 2 -4.90 9.20 -25.18
C ASN A 2 -4.55 9.11 -23.69
N ILE A 3 -4.63 7.91 -23.12
CA ILE A 3 -4.23 7.65 -21.73
C ILE A 3 -2.71 7.74 -21.56
N TYR A 4 -1.96 7.53 -22.62
CA TYR A 4 -0.50 7.56 -22.65
C TYR A 4 0.02 8.76 -23.44
N THR A 5 1.18 9.27 -23.06
CA THR A 5 1.83 10.41 -23.69
C THR A 5 3.20 10.08 -24.31
N LYS A 6 3.75 8.89 -24.00
CA LYS A 6 5.11 8.45 -24.34
C LYS A 6 6.23 9.34 -23.74
N GLY A 7 5.88 10.26 -22.83
CA GLY A 7 6.84 11.18 -22.21
C GLY A 7 7.92 10.50 -21.35
N GLY A 8 7.66 9.26 -20.91
CA GLY A 8 8.56 8.47 -20.08
C GLY A 8 9.40 7.41 -20.81
N ASP A 9 9.32 7.33 -22.15
CA ASP A 9 9.95 6.26 -22.94
C ASP A 9 11.48 6.29 -22.90
N LYS A 10 12.09 7.41 -22.49
CA LYS A 10 13.54 7.57 -22.36
C LYS A 10 14.07 7.40 -20.94
N GLY A 11 13.29 6.79 -20.04
CA GLY A 11 13.70 6.49 -18.66
C GLY A 11 13.52 7.64 -17.67
N THR A 12 12.82 8.69 -18.05
CA THR A 12 12.44 9.80 -17.17
C THR A 12 10.94 9.91 -17.01
N THR A 13 10.50 10.51 -15.92
CA THR A 13 9.10 10.79 -15.64
C THR A 13 8.97 12.12 -14.90
N SER A 14 7.78 12.46 -14.44
CA SER A 14 7.55 13.68 -13.67
C SER A 14 6.87 13.36 -12.35
N LEU A 15 7.25 14.10 -11.32
CA LEU A 15 6.51 14.24 -10.07
C LEU A 15 5.78 15.59 -10.07
N VAL A 16 4.88 15.78 -9.11
CA VAL A 16 4.28 17.08 -8.87
C VAL A 16 5.40 18.09 -8.56
N HIS A 17 5.41 19.23 -9.24
CA HIS A 17 6.45 20.26 -9.15
C HIS A 17 7.85 19.91 -9.67
N THR A 18 8.07 18.69 -10.15
CA THR A 18 9.39 18.25 -10.65
C THR A 18 9.24 17.50 -11.95
N LYS A 19 9.86 18.00 -13.03
CA LYS A 19 9.86 17.36 -14.35
C LYS A 19 11.19 16.66 -14.60
N ASN A 20 11.19 15.69 -15.52
CA ASN A 20 12.39 14.97 -15.98
C ASN A 20 13.13 14.25 -14.84
N VAL A 21 12.38 13.67 -13.90
CA VAL A 21 12.93 12.84 -12.84
C VAL A 21 13.29 11.47 -13.42
N SER A 22 14.47 10.95 -13.07
CA SER A 22 14.84 9.59 -13.44
C SER A 22 13.84 8.59 -12.86
N LYS A 23 13.47 7.58 -13.63
CA LYS A 23 12.63 6.47 -13.14
C LYS A 23 13.31 5.64 -12.05
N SER A 24 14.64 5.78 -11.87
CA SER A 24 15.40 5.19 -10.76
C SER A 24 15.52 6.11 -9.53
N ASP A 25 14.94 7.30 -9.56
CA ASP A 25 14.86 8.17 -8.38
C ASP A 25 14.11 7.46 -7.24
N ASP A 26 14.61 7.58 -6.02
CA ASP A 26 14.08 6.87 -4.85
C ASP A 26 12.59 7.16 -4.60
N ARG A 27 12.12 8.37 -4.91
CA ARG A 27 10.70 8.73 -4.79
C ARG A 27 9.85 7.98 -5.79
N ILE A 28 10.32 7.82 -7.02
CA ILE A 28 9.64 7.05 -8.06
C ILE A 28 9.63 5.57 -7.69
N GLN A 29 10.74 5.04 -7.21
CA GLN A 29 10.83 3.64 -6.74
C GLN A 29 9.89 3.39 -5.55
N LEU A 30 9.84 4.32 -4.59
CA LEU A 30 8.95 4.22 -3.43
C LEU A 30 7.47 4.21 -3.86
N VAL A 31 7.07 5.15 -4.71
CA VAL A 31 5.70 5.19 -5.24
C VAL A 31 5.37 3.89 -5.98
N GLY A 32 6.27 3.40 -6.82
CA GLY A 32 6.08 2.12 -7.54
C GLY A 32 5.93 0.93 -6.60
N THR A 33 6.73 0.86 -5.54
CA THR A 33 6.65 -0.22 -4.54
C THR A 33 5.32 -0.18 -3.77
N ILE A 34 4.87 1.00 -3.38
CA ILE A 34 3.57 1.17 -2.70
C ILE A 34 2.41 0.85 -3.64
N ASP A 35 2.50 1.25 -4.89
CA ASP A 35 1.48 0.92 -5.89
C ASP A 35 1.36 -0.59 -6.12
N GLU A 36 2.49 -1.29 -6.19
CA GLU A 36 2.55 -2.76 -6.25
C GLU A 36 1.89 -3.40 -5.03
N LEU A 37 2.20 -2.93 -3.82
CA LEU A 37 1.57 -3.40 -2.59
C LEU A 37 0.05 -3.16 -2.62
N THR A 38 -0.39 -2.00 -3.02
CA THR A 38 -1.81 -1.65 -3.12
C THR A 38 -2.55 -2.57 -4.10
N SER A 39 -1.93 -2.86 -5.23
CA SER A 39 -2.47 -3.80 -6.23
C SER A 39 -2.52 -5.23 -5.70
N HIS A 40 -1.50 -5.66 -4.96
CA HIS A 40 -1.45 -6.98 -4.33
C HIS A 40 -2.55 -7.14 -3.26
N LEU A 41 -2.78 -6.13 -2.44
CA LEU A 41 -3.91 -6.11 -1.51
C LEU A 41 -5.26 -6.20 -2.24
N GLY A 42 -5.36 -5.61 -3.42
CA GLY A 42 -6.52 -5.76 -4.30
C GLY A 42 -6.76 -7.22 -4.69
N LEU A 43 -5.71 -7.94 -5.06
CA LEU A 43 -5.80 -9.38 -5.35
C LEU A 43 -6.25 -10.17 -4.10
N VAL A 44 -5.67 -9.89 -2.95
CA VAL A 44 -6.03 -10.56 -1.68
C VAL A 44 -7.52 -10.34 -1.36
N LYS A 45 -8.05 -9.14 -1.56
CA LYS A 45 -9.48 -8.87 -1.33
C LYS A 45 -10.40 -9.80 -2.13
N THR A 46 -10.01 -10.18 -3.34
CA THR A 46 -10.82 -11.09 -4.17
C THR A 46 -10.93 -12.50 -3.60
N MET A 47 -10.02 -12.87 -2.71
CA MET A 47 -9.98 -14.19 -2.06
C MET A 47 -10.72 -14.20 -0.72
N LEU A 48 -11.11 -13.04 -0.20
CA LEU A 48 -11.79 -12.88 1.07
C LEU A 48 -13.31 -12.97 0.90
N LYS A 49 -13.98 -13.49 1.92
CA LYS A 49 -15.44 -13.54 2.00
C LYS A 49 -15.99 -12.67 3.12
N ASP A 50 -15.15 -12.36 4.10
CA ASP A 50 -15.51 -11.55 5.25
C ASP A 50 -15.49 -10.06 4.88
N GLU A 51 -16.66 -9.43 4.93
CA GLU A 51 -16.83 -8.03 4.53
C GLU A 51 -16.05 -7.08 5.44
N ASP A 52 -15.98 -7.36 6.73
CA ASP A 52 -15.24 -6.50 7.68
C ASP A 52 -13.75 -6.48 7.35
N THR A 53 -13.18 -7.63 7.00
CA THR A 53 -11.77 -7.73 6.59
C THR A 53 -11.55 -7.04 5.24
N ILE A 54 -12.47 -7.17 4.30
CA ILE A 54 -12.39 -6.47 3.01
C ILE A 54 -12.39 -4.96 3.23
N GLN A 55 -13.28 -4.43 4.04
CA GLN A 55 -13.33 -3.00 4.37
C GLN A 55 -12.06 -2.51 5.09
N PHE A 56 -11.50 -3.34 5.97
CA PHE A 56 -10.23 -3.03 6.61
C PHE A 56 -9.09 -2.88 5.61
N LEU A 57 -8.96 -3.81 4.66
CA LEU A 57 -7.96 -3.73 3.60
C LEU A 57 -8.18 -2.52 2.69
N GLU A 58 -9.42 -2.15 2.40
CA GLU A 58 -9.72 -0.95 1.63
C GLU A 58 -9.28 0.33 2.33
N LYS A 59 -9.42 0.41 3.65
CA LYS A 59 -8.90 1.55 4.43
C LYS A 59 -7.37 1.64 4.32
N ILE A 60 -6.68 0.50 4.40
CA ILE A 60 -5.23 0.45 4.18
C ILE A 60 -4.88 0.93 2.78
N GLN A 61 -5.54 0.44 1.75
CA GLN A 61 -5.31 0.87 0.37
C GLN A 61 -5.50 2.39 0.20
N ARG A 62 -6.55 2.97 0.77
CA ARG A 62 -6.78 4.43 0.74
C ARG A 62 -5.67 5.20 1.44
N THR A 63 -5.17 4.69 2.56
CA THR A 63 -4.03 5.28 3.27
C THR A 63 -2.76 5.21 2.42
N LEU A 64 -2.49 4.08 1.77
CA LEU A 64 -1.35 3.93 0.86
C LEU A 64 -1.42 4.88 -0.33
N ILE A 65 -2.60 5.11 -0.90
CA ILE A 65 -2.81 6.11 -1.96
C ILE A 65 -2.45 7.52 -1.44
N THR A 66 -2.85 7.84 -0.22
CA THR A 66 -2.50 9.13 0.41
C THR A 66 -0.97 9.25 0.62
N VAL A 67 -0.30 8.18 1.02
CA VAL A 67 1.17 8.14 1.14
C VAL A 67 1.84 8.39 -0.21
N MET A 68 1.40 7.71 -1.27
CA MET A 68 1.93 7.93 -2.62
C MET A 68 1.75 9.39 -3.07
N ALA A 69 0.57 9.95 -2.84
CA ALA A 69 0.30 11.35 -3.14
C ALA A 69 1.23 12.29 -2.36
N GLY A 70 1.50 12.00 -1.09
CA GLY A 70 2.42 12.78 -0.25
C GLY A 70 3.88 12.68 -0.69
N VAL A 71 4.31 11.55 -1.21
CA VAL A 71 5.65 11.39 -1.82
C VAL A 71 5.75 12.21 -3.11
N ALA A 72 4.70 12.20 -3.93
CA ALA A 72 4.65 12.95 -5.18
C ALA A 72 4.51 14.47 -4.95
N ASP A 73 3.82 14.90 -3.89
CA ASP A 73 3.60 16.29 -3.53
C ASP A 73 3.81 16.52 -2.03
N PRO A 74 5.07 16.64 -1.57
CA PRO A 74 5.37 16.77 -0.15
C PRO A 74 4.94 18.12 0.46
N TYR A 75 4.57 19.11 -0.36
CA TYR A 75 4.13 20.41 0.12
C TYR A 75 2.65 20.47 0.48
N LYS A 76 1.85 19.51 0.03
CA LYS A 76 0.42 19.48 0.31
C LYS A 76 0.13 18.83 1.65
N ARG A 77 -0.37 19.59 2.61
CA ARG A 77 -0.63 19.12 3.99
C ARG A 77 -1.65 18.00 4.08
N ASP A 78 -2.65 17.98 3.19
CA ASP A 78 -3.72 16.99 3.15
C ASP A 78 -3.21 15.55 2.96
N TYR A 79 -1.97 15.40 2.44
CA TYR A 79 -1.34 14.09 2.22
C TYR A 79 -0.46 13.62 3.38
N ARG A 80 -0.41 14.37 4.47
CA ARG A 80 0.34 13.94 5.65
C ARG A 80 -0.42 12.86 6.39
N ILE A 81 0.29 11.80 6.74
CA ILE A 81 -0.24 10.74 7.57
C ILE A 81 0.04 11.12 9.03
N ASP A 82 -1.00 11.12 9.85
CA ASP A 82 -0.92 11.37 11.27
C ASP A 82 -0.83 10.06 12.08
N ASN A 83 -0.58 10.19 13.39
CA ASN A 83 -0.48 9.05 14.28
C ASN A 83 -1.79 8.26 14.43
N VAL A 84 -2.93 8.87 14.15
CA VAL A 84 -4.25 8.20 14.21
C VAL A 84 -4.29 6.98 13.28
N LYS A 85 -3.60 7.04 12.13
CA LYS A 85 -3.51 5.89 11.21
C LYS A 85 -2.71 4.73 11.79
N THR A 86 -1.62 5.03 12.50
CA THR A 86 -0.83 4.03 13.20
C THR A 86 -1.60 3.42 14.36
N GLU A 87 -2.22 4.24 15.21
CA GLU A 87 -3.06 3.80 16.31
C GLU A 87 -4.20 2.89 15.84
N TYR A 88 -4.83 3.23 14.73
CA TYR A 88 -5.87 2.40 14.14
C TYR A 88 -5.37 0.99 13.77
N LEU A 89 -4.17 0.89 13.19
CA LEU A 89 -3.57 -0.42 12.86
C LEU A 89 -3.20 -1.20 14.14
N GLU A 90 -2.64 -0.52 15.13
CA GLU A 90 -2.29 -1.13 16.41
C GLU A 90 -3.53 -1.67 17.14
N ASP A 91 -4.60 -0.90 17.19
CA ASP A 91 -5.87 -1.32 17.79
C ASP A 91 -6.44 -2.56 17.08
N GLU A 92 -6.38 -2.59 15.76
CA GLU A 92 -6.87 -3.72 14.98
C GLU A 92 -6.00 -4.97 15.19
N ILE A 93 -4.68 -4.82 15.28
CA ILE A 93 -3.75 -5.91 15.62
C ILE A 93 -4.10 -6.47 17.00
N ASN A 94 -4.28 -5.60 18.00
CA ASN A 94 -4.62 -6.00 19.35
C ASN A 94 -5.97 -6.75 19.40
N ARG A 95 -6.96 -6.27 18.65
CA ARG A 95 -8.24 -6.95 18.51
C ARG A 95 -8.09 -8.35 17.95
N MET A 96 -7.34 -8.49 16.86
CA MET A 96 -7.11 -9.80 16.22
C MET A 96 -6.32 -10.74 17.11
N GLU A 97 -5.32 -10.26 17.84
CA GLU A 97 -4.53 -11.06 18.79
C GLU A 97 -5.38 -11.69 19.89
N GLY A 98 -6.48 -11.04 20.30
CA GLY A 98 -7.42 -11.57 21.25
C GLY A 98 -8.25 -12.76 20.75
N LEU A 99 -8.24 -13.04 19.44
CA LEU A 99 -9.06 -14.09 18.82
C LEU A 99 -8.36 -15.46 18.72
N PHE A 100 -7.06 -15.54 18.96
CA PHE A 100 -6.30 -16.79 18.82
C PHE A 100 -5.11 -16.81 19.76
N GLN A 101 -4.54 -18.01 19.95
CA GLN A 101 -3.26 -18.15 20.66
C GLN A 101 -2.09 -17.93 19.70
N ARG A 102 -1.20 -17.01 20.06
CA ARG A 102 0.00 -16.74 19.27
C ARG A 102 0.90 -18.00 19.26
N PRO A 103 1.35 -18.50 18.08
CA PRO A 103 2.31 -19.58 18.00
C PRO A 103 3.63 -19.19 18.69
N LYS A 104 4.30 -20.19 19.30
CA LYS A 104 5.60 -19.97 19.95
C LYS A 104 6.79 -20.14 19.00
N GLU A 105 6.53 -20.61 17.78
CA GLU A 105 7.54 -20.93 16.78
C GLU A 105 7.29 -20.14 15.50
N PHE A 106 8.30 -20.05 14.64
CA PHE A 106 8.12 -19.50 13.30
C PHE A 106 7.12 -20.33 12.52
N ILE A 107 6.21 -19.64 11.86
CA ILE A 107 5.23 -20.25 10.97
C ILE A 107 5.79 -20.22 9.55
N LEU A 108 5.77 -21.37 8.88
CA LEU A 108 6.13 -21.43 7.47
C LEU A 108 4.99 -20.82 6.63
N PRO A 109 5.30 -19.96 5.65
CA PRO A 109 4.30 -19.43 4.72
C PRO A 109 3.64 -20.53 3.90
N GLY A 110 2.44 -20.26 3.42
CA GLY A 110 1.83 -21.09 2.39
C GLY A 110 0.93 -22.21 2.87
N LYS A 111 0.34 -22.10 4.06
CA LYS A 111 -0.69 -23.05 4.53
C LYS A 111 -1.92 -23.08 3.61
N CYS A 112 -2.29 -21.95 3.05
CA CYS A 112 -3.30 -21.82 2.00
C CYS A 112 -2.92 -20.67 1.07
N ARG A 113 -3.58 -20.58 -0.09
CA ARG A 113 -3.27 -19.56 -1.08
C ARG A 113 -3.41 -18.15 -0.50
N LEU A 114 -4.47 -17.88 0.25
CA LEU A 114 -4.69 -16.57 0.85
C LEU A 114 -3.56 -16.19 1.81
N SER A 115 -3.16 -17.08 2.72
CA SER A 115 -2.06 -16.77 3.65
C SER A 115 -0.73 -16.60 2.94
N ALA A 116 -0.45 -17.38 1.89
CA ALA A 116 0.76 -17.26 1.08
C ALA A 116 0.84 -15.90 0.36
N GLU A 117 -0.28 -15.38 -0.13
CA GLU A 117 -0.34 -14.07 -0.79
C GLU A 117 -0.15 -12.90 0.21
N MET A 118 -0.43 -13.12 1.51
CA MET A 118 -0.25 -12.11 2.55
C MET A 118 1.16 -12.11 3.18
N ASP A 119 1.90 -13.20 3.06
CA ASP A 119 3.27 -13.31 3.56
C ASP A 119 4.28 -12.59 2.64
#